data_6a76c000c88d49d350fbfc2004eba7e1
#
_entry.id   6a76c000c88d49d350fbfc2004eba7e1
#
_cell.length_a   1.000
_cell.length_b   1.000
_cell.length_c   1.000
_cell.angle_alpha   90.00
_cell.angle_beta   90.00
_cell.angle_gamma   90.00
#
_symmetry.space_group_name_H-M   'P 1'
#
loop_
_entity.id
_entity.type
_entity.pdbx_description
1 polymer ?
#
loop_
_entity_poly.entity_id
_entity_poly.type
_entity_poly.pdbx_seq_one_letter_code
_entity_poly.pdbx_strand_id
1 'polypeptide(L)'
;MRVMIQLRPSPDLAAAVADPSSKVTTADVAAGLVAELPGVELDPAFAPVTVPRPVPRAGGDPLPLNRPLDVSLAPGDASVLLRGTIPDGEPASGVALRPDVVGVFADPVVEPSPVPVGEAPVGDWHDVERLLGVAGLHAEGLDGAGVALAVLDTGVNAAHAARRLGRAVTVDTARCWRPPDGRSVPAPGESGVGHGTMCAFDALIAAPQAALIDIPLLPPVLPPALSSTLSSALPPARPDALSHALPGGAVSAVTGGPLPGGRLPGGLLSDAVAAFAHLRGVLEAQPAETRALVVSNSWGSFSPEGDFPAGHPGNYSDNAAHPFNLMVAALDRMGADVLFAAGDRGRERPGGRRPFPSRPIAGANSHPRALSVGGVDVNGARLGCSSRGPGRLTARKPDVCAYTRFAGSRAFGEGEADSGTSAAAPVAAGLVAAVRTRWPASRLSPAQLRALLRRTAEDRSEVGFDYDYGYGTVDPGAIVAALDRRSRSAA
;
A
#
# COMPACT_ATOMS: atom_id res chain seq x y z
N MET A 1 -2.44 1.94 -23.54
CA MET A 1 -2.75 2.04 -22.10
C MET A 1 -2.79 0.66 -21.47
N ARG A 2 -2.27 0.48 -20.23
CA ARG A 2 -2.40 -0.77 -19.48
C ARG A 2 -3.72 -0.86 -18.77
N VAL A 3 -4.28 -2.09 -18.75
CA VAL A 3 -5.59 -2.33 -18.17
C VAL A 3 -5.64 -3.67 -17.44
N MET A 4 -6.53 -3.74 -16.48
CA MET A 4 -7.02 -4.96 -15.86
C MET A 4 -8.41 -5.26 -16.40
N ILE A 5 -8.63 -6.49 -16.86
CA ILE A 5 -9.91 -6.95 -17.39
C ILE A 5 -10.50 -7.92 -16.39
N GLN A 6 -11.64 -7.54 -15.83
CA GLN A 6 -12.37 -8.36 -14.86
C GLN A 6 -13.49 -9.13 -15.57
N LEU A 7 -13.44 -10.45 -15.44
CA LEU A 7 -14.34 -11.38 -16.13
C LEU A 7 -15.28 -12.08 -15.15
N ARG A 8 -16.43 -12.51 -15.67
CA ARG A 8 -17.34 -13.43 -15.00
C ARG A 8 -17.00 -14.86 -15.43
N PRO A 9 -16.25 -15.62 -14.62
CA PRO A 9 -15.90 -16.99 -14.99
C PRO A 9 -17.10 -17.93 -14.78
N SER A 10 -17.04 -19.11 -15.41
CA SER A 10 -17.84 -20.23 -14.94
C SER A 10 -17.44 -20.62 -13.50
N PRO A 11 -18.32 -21.26 -12.72
CA PRO A 11 -17.97 -21.69 -11.35
C PRO A 11 -16.73 -22.57 -11.30
N ASP A 12 -16.54 -23.46 -12.26
CA ASP A 12 -15.39 -24.36 -12.33
C ASP A 12 -14.09 -23.61 -12.59
N LEU A 13 -14.11 -22.62 -13.49
CA LEU A 13 -12.96 -21.78 -13.78
C LEU A 13 -12.60 -20.89 -12.56
N ALA A 14 -13.60 -20.35 -11.89
CA ALA A 14 -13.38 -19.55 -10.68
C ALA A 14 -12.72 -20.40 -9.56
N ALA A 15 -13.19 -21.64 -9.39
CA ALA A 15 -12.61 -22.58 -8.43
C ALA A 15 -11.17 -22.96 -8.81
N ALA A 16 -10.92 -23.24 -10.09
CA ALA A 16 -9.58 -23.57 -10.57
C ALA A 16 -8.58 -22.43 -10.41
N VAL A 17 -8.98 -21.18 -10.68
CA VAL A 17 -8.12 -20.00 -10.47
C VAL A 17 -7.89 -19.70 -8.97
N ALA A 18 -8.86 -20.06 -8.12
CA ALA A 18 -8.73 -19.87 -6.66
C ALA A 18 -7.84 -20.94 -6.00
N ASP A 19 -7.62 -22.08 -6.64
CA ASP A 19 -6.78 -23.15 -6.13
C ASP A 19 -5.29 -22.85 -6.35
N PRO A 20 -4.48 -22.66 -5.28
CA PRO A 20 -3.05 -22.38 -5.40
C PRO A 20 -2.24 -23.52 -6.09
N SER A 21 -2.78 -24.73 -6.10
CA SER A 21 -2.15 -25.87 -6.78
C SER A 21 -2.45 -25.90 -8.29
N SER A 22 -3.45 -25.18 -8.72
CA SER A 22 -3.84 -25.05 -10.13
C SER A 22 -2.85 -24.15 -10.88
N LYS A 23 -2.52 -24.55 -12.10
CA LYS A 23 -1.65 -23.79 -13.01
C LYS A 23 -2.45 -23.14 -14.14
N VAL A 24 -3.65 -22.64 -13.83
CA VAL A 24 -4.48 -21.92 -14.82
C VAL A 24 -3.72 -20.71 -15.35
N THR A 25 -3.56 -20.65 -16.65
CA THR A 25 -2.88 -19.54 -17.34
C THR A 25 -3.88 -18.54 -17.90
N THR A 26 -3.37 -17.34 -18.26
CA THR A 26 -4.16 -16.35 -19.00
C THR A 26 -4.70 -16.92 -20.31
N ALA A 27 -3.94 -17.82 -20.99
CA ALA A 27 -4.37 -18.47 -22.22
C ALA A 27 -5.55 -19.43 -21.97
N ASP A 28 -5.53 -20.19 -20.86
CA ASP A 28 -6.63 -21.08 -20.48
C ASP A 28 -7.92 -20.29 -20.23
N VAL A 29 -7.83 -19.18 -19.52
CA VAL A 29 -8.98 -18.28 -19.28
C VAL A 29 -9.49 -17.68 -20.60
N ALA A 30 -8.57 -17.20 -21.44
CA ALA A 30 -8.93 -16.62 -22.75
C ALA A 30 -9.61 -17.64 -23.66
N ALA A 31 -9.15 -18.90 -23.69
CA ALA A 31 -9.76 -19.97 -24.46
C ALA A 31 -11.18 -20.33 -24.01
N GLY A 32 -11.50 -20.09 -22.74
CA GLY A 32 -12.85 -20.26 -22.17
C GLY A 32 -13.82 -19.12 -22.43
N LEU A 33 -13.38 -18.01 -23.05
CA LEU A 33 -14.26 -16.89 -23.39
C LEU A 33 -15.13 -17.21 -24.61
N VAL A 34 -16.32 -16.62 -24.65
CA VAL A 34 -17.27 -16.82 -25.76
C VAL A 34 -16.71 -16.29 -27.10
N ALA A 35 -15.81 -15.31 -27.04
CA ALA A 35 -15.08 -14.76 -28.19
C ALA A 35 -13.80 -14.09 -27.71
N GLU A 36 -12.86 -13.89 -28.64
CA GLU A 36 -11.64 -13.11 -28.40
C GLU A 36 -11.98 -11.69 -27.86
N LEU A 37 -11.03 -11.07 -27.13
CA LEU A 37 -11.16 -9.70 -26.64
C LEU A 37 -10.58 -8.74 -27.71
N PRO A 38 -11.40 -8.18 -28.60
CA PRO A 38 -10.91 -7.40 -29.72
C PRO A 38 -10.18 -6.14 -29.21
N GLY A 39 -9.01 -5.87 -29.78
CA GLY A 39 -8.20 -4.69 -29.41
C GLY A 39 -7.52 -4.78 -28.05
N VAL A 40 -7.51 -5.96 -27.41
CA VAL A 40 -6.78 -6.21 -26.17
C VAL A 40 -5.64 -7.19 -26.41
N GLU A 41 -4.43 -6.80 -26.06
CA GLU A 41 -3.29 -7.68 -25.97
C GLU A 41 -3.13 -8.16 -24.53
N LEU A 42 -3.43 -9.44 -24.29
CA LEU A 42 -3.31 -10.03 -22.95
C LEU A 42 -1.86 -10.30 -22.58
N ASP A 43 -1.51 -10.09 -21.32
CA ASP A 43 -0.19 -10.40 -20.78
C ASP A 43 -0.14 -11.86 -20.30
N PRO A 44 0.58 -12.76 -21.05
CA PRO A 44 0.66 -14.17 -20.68
C PRO A 44 1.52 -14.44 -19.44
N ALA A 45 2.33 -13.47 -19.02
CA ALA A 45 3.17 -13.61 -17.82
C ALA A 45 2.40 -13.31 -16.53
N PHE A 46 1.21 -12.70 -16.62
CA PHE A 46 0.36 -12.45 -15.47
C PHE A 46 -0.56 -13.64 -15.22
N ALA A 47 -0.42 -14.28 -14.07
CA ALA A 47 -1.35 -15.36 -13.68
C ALA A 47 -2.74 -14.76 -13.35
N PRO A 48 -3.84 -15.38 -13.81
CA PRO A 48 -5.18 -14.94 -13.46
C PRO A 48 -5.40 -14.89 -11.95
N VAL A 49 -6.11 -13.87 -11.47
CA VAL A 49 -6.33 -13.65 -10.04
C VAL A 49 -7.83 -13.57 -9.74
N THR A 50 -8.28 -14.25 -8.67
CA THR A 50 -9.66 -14.08 -8.20
C THR A 50 -9.82 -12.78 -7.44
N VAL A 51 -10.86 -12.01 -7.80
CA VAL A 51 -11.23 -10.75 -7.18
C VAL A 51 -12.65 -10.84 -6.63
N PRO A 52 -12.90 -10.37 -5.38
CA PRO A 52 -14.24 -10.36 -4.82
C PRO A 52 -15.14 -9.40 -5.60
N ARG A 53 -16.45 -9.66 -5.59
CA ARG A 53 -17.43 -8.77 -6.21
C ARG A 53 -18.08 -7.86 -5.16
N PRO A 54 -18.44 -6.64 -5.54
CA PRO A 54 -19.20 -5.78 -4.64
C PRO A 54 -20.56 -6.40 -4.34
N VAL A 55 -21.00 -6.29 -3.09
CA VAL A 55 -22.36 -6.70 -2.71
C VAL A 55 -23.35 -5.68 -3.29
N PRO A 56 -24.31 -6.10 -4.14
CA PRO A 56 -25.36 -5.22 -4.63
C PRO A 56 -26.16 -4.65 -3.45
N ARG A 57 -26.46 -3.36 -3.49
CA ARG A 57 -27.38 -2.76 -2.52
C ARG A 57 -28.81 -2.94 -2.96
N ALA A 58 -29.68 -3.27 -2.00
CA ALA A 58 -31.11 -3.17 -2.22
C ALA A 58 -31.48 -1.69 -2.47
N GLY A 59 -32.07 -1.37 -3.65
CA GLY A 59 -32.60 -0.04 -3.94
C GLY A 59 -31.92 0.73 -5.07
N GLY A 60 -30.82 0.26 -5.67
CA GLY A 60 -30.25 0.87 -6.88
C GLY A 60 -29.65 2.28 -6.69
N ASP A 61 -29.54 2.78 -5.47
CA ASP A 61 -28.97 4.10 -5.21
C ASP A 61 -27.48 4.16 -5.56
N PRO A 62 -27.02 5.22 -6.25
CA PRO A 62 -25.61 5.44 -6.50
C PRO A 62 -24.88 5.51 -5.15
N LEU A 63 -23.71 4.85 -5.09
CA LEU A 63 -22.87 4.80 -3.89
C LEU A 63 -22.52 6.22 -3.44
N PRO A 64 -22.94 6.67 -2.24
CA PRO A 64 -22.43 7.92 -1.71
C PRO A 64 -20.92 7.78 -1.51
N LEU A 65 -20.14 8.77 -1.97
CA LEU A 65 -18.66 8.84 -1.92
C LEU A 65 -18.02 8.52 -0.55
N ASN A 66 -18.79 8.47 0.53
CA ASN A 66 -18.31 8.29 1.90
C ASN A 66 -18.76 6.98 2.58
N ARG A 67 -19.40 6.08 1.85
CA ARG A 67 -19.79 4.79 2.44
C ARG A 67 -18.91 3.67 1.90
N PRO A 68 -18.35 2.83 2.78
CA PRO A 68 -17.52 1.71 2.35
C PRO A 68 -18.37 0.76 1.50
N LEU A 69 -17.83 0.39 0.34
CA LEU A 69 -18.36 -0.68 -0.48
C LEU A 69 -18.19 -2.00 0.29
N ASP A 70 -19.24 -2.79 0.37
CA ASP A 70 -19.14 -4.15 0.90
C ASP A 70 -18.85 -5.14 -0.22
N VAL A 71 -18.13 -6.23 0.10
CA VAL A 71 -17.72 -7.25 -0.87
C VAL A 71 -18.22 -8.61 -0.44
N SER A 72 -18.60 -9.45 -1.40
CA SER A 72 -18.87 -10.86 -1.15
C SER A 72 -17.55 -11.63 -1.13
N LEU A 73 -17.41 -12.50 -0.13
CA LEU A 73 -16.29 -13.45 -0.03
C LEU A 73 -16.71 -14.87 -0.46
N ALA A 74 -17.96 -15.06 -0.88
CA ALA A 74 -18.42 -16.35 -1.34
C ALA A 74 -17.71 -16.74 -2.65
N PRO A 75 -17.18 -17.98 -2.77
CA PRO A 75 -16.44 -18.40 -3.96
C PRO A 75 -17.23 -18.23 -5.26
N GLY A 76 -18.55 -18.48 -5.23
CA GLY A 76 -19.45 -18.32 -6.39
C GLY A 76 -19.64 -16.87 -6.84
N ASP A 77 -19.27 -15.88 -6.01
CA ASP A 77 -19.35 -14.46 -6.34
C ASP A 77 -17.99 -13.89 -6.80
N ALA A 78 -16.96 -14.71 -6.91
CA ALA A 78 -15.66 -14.27 -7.38
C ALA A 78 -15.70 -13.97 -8.89
N SER A 79 -14.89 -13.02 -9.31
CA SER A 79 -14.54 -12.74 -10.71
C SER A 79 -13.07 -13.06 -10.94
N VAL A 80 -12.67 -13.22 -12.19
CA VAL A 80 -11.28 -13.45 -12.58
C VAL A 80 -10.72 -12.20 -13.24
N LEU A 81 -9.53 -11.80 -12.82
CA LEU A 81 -8.80 -10.66 -13.34
C LEU A 81 -7.67 -11.13 -14.26
N LEU A 82 -7.60 -10.54 -15.44
CA LEU A 82 -6.50 -10.63 -16.38
C LEU A 82 -5.81 -9.27 -16.50
N ARG A 83 -4.55 -9.28 -16.93
CA ARG A 83 -3.79 -8.07 -17.28
C ARG A 83 -3.62 -8.00 -18.81
N GLY A 84 -3.70 -6.79 -19.34
CA GLY A 84 -3.47 -6.57 -20.77
C GLY A 84 -3.17 -5.12 -21.11
N THR A 85 -3.05 -4.85 -22.40
CA THR A 85 -2.88 -3.52 -22.97
C THR A 85 -3.96 -3.25 -24.02
N ILE A 86 -4.40 -2.00 -24.10
CA ILE A 86 -5.25 -1.48 -25.16
C ILE A 86 -4.51 -0.36 -25.90
N PRO A 87 -4.72 -0.18 -27.21
CA PRO A 87 -4.13 0.94 -27.95
C PRO A 87 -4.53 2.27 -27.34
N ASP A 88 -3.62 3.25 -27.35
CA ASP A 88 -3.90 4.60 -26.91
C ASP A 88 -4.94 5.26 -27.84
N GLY A 89 -5.98 5.83 -27.25
CA GLY A 89 -7.09 6.46 -27.98
C GLY A 89 -8.23 5.52 -28.39
N GLU A 90 -8.07 4.20 -28.25
CA GLU A 90 -9.17 3.26 -28.43
C GLU A 90 -10.05 3.23 -27.17
N PRO A 91 -11.35 3.45 -27.28
CA PRO A 91 -12.24 3.27 -26.17
C PRO A 91 -12.31 1.79 -25.79
N ALA A 92 -12.04 1.45 -24.54
CA ALA A 92 -12.31 0.11 -23.98
C ALA A 92 -13.79 -0.30 -24.06
N SER A 93 -14.62 0.52 -24.68
CA SER A 93 -16.08 0.39 -24.75
C SER A 93 -16.55 -0.90 -25.41
N GLY A 94 -15.85 -1.36 -26.46
CA GLY A 94 -16.23 -2.62 -27.12
C GLY A 94 -16.03 -3.84 -26.24
N VAL A 95 -14.98 -3.86 -25.43
CA VAL A 95 -14.70 -4.95 -24.48
C VAL A 95 -15.58 -4.83 -23.25
N ALA A 96 -15.78 -3.62 -22.73
CA ALA A 96 -16.59 -3.39 -21.53
C ALA A 96 -18.10 -3.70 -21.71
N LEU A 97 -18.60 -3.71 -22.95
CA LEU A 97 -20.00 -4.03 -23.25
C LEU A 97 -20.30 -5.53 -23.33
N ARG A 98 -19.30 -6.39 -23.25
CA ARG A 98 -19.50 -7.83 -23.32
C ARG A 98 -20.17 -8.39 -22.07
N PRO A 99 -21.05 -9.40 -22.19
CA PRO A 99 -21.78 -9.97 -21.04
C PRO A 99 -20.86 -10.74 -20.08
N ASP A 100 -19.75 -11.27 -20.56
CA ASP A 100 -18.73 -11.99 -19.79
C ASP A 100 -17.70 -11.05 -19.12
N VAL A 101 -17.71 -9.75 -19.46
CA VAL A 101 -16.83 -8.74 -18.86
C VAL A 101 -17.58 -7.99 -17.76
N VAL A 102 -16.98 -7.92 -16.57
CA VAL A 102 -17.46 -7.09 -15.45
C VAL A 102 -17.05 -5.64 -15.66
N GLY A 103 -15.82 -5.42 -16.14
CA GLY A 103 -15.29 -4.11 -16.44
C GLY A 103 -13.85 -4.16 -16.92
N VAL A 104 -13.43 -3.02 -17.48
CA VAL A 104 -12.04 -2.73 -17.85
C VAL A 104 -11.54 -1.60 -16.98
N PHE A 105 -10.46 -1.82 -16.26
CA PHE A 105 -9.94 -0.93 -15.23
C PHE A 105 -8.52 -0.51 -15.53
N ALA A 106 -8.13 0.66 -15.07
CA ALA A 106 -6.74 1.12 -15.17
C ALA A 106 -5.79 0.19 -14.41
N ASP A 107 -4.61 -0.01 -14.96
CA ASP A 107 -3.48 -0.68 -14.30
C ASP A 107 -2.28 0.28 -14.20
N PRO A 108 -2.39 1.32 -13.34
CA PRO A 108 -1.35 2.32 -13.23
C PRO A 108 -0.08 1.76 -12.58
N VAL A 109 1.03 2.43 -12.86
CA VAL A 109 2.28 2.23 -12.12
C VAL A 109 2.09 2.65 -10.67
N VAL A 110 2.62 1.84 -9.77
CA VAL A 110 2.72 2.12 -8.34
C VAL A 110 4.19 2.28 -7.94
N GLU A 111 4.45 3.24 -7.08
CA GLU A 111 5.80 3.65 -6.69
C GLU A 111 5.82 4.05 -5.20
N PRO A 112 6.98 3.98 -4.52
CA PRO A 112 7.13 4.54 -3.19
C PRO A 112 6.76 6.02 -3.19
N SER A 113 6.24 6.53 -2.09
CA SER A 113 6.10 7.98 -1.93
C SER A 113 7.49 8.62 -2.03
N PRO A 114 7.65 9.70 -2.83
CA PRO A 114 8.95 10.35 -2.97
C PRO A 114 9.44 10.85 -1.61
N VAL A 115 10.50 10.25 -1.08
CA VAL A 115 11.11 10.70 0.17
C VAL A 115 11.84 12.02 -0.10
N PRO A 116 11.66 13.07 0.71
CA PRO A 116 12.47 14.27 0.61
C PRO A 116 13.93 13.93 0.91
N VAL A 117 14.80 14.04 -0.10
CA VAL A 117 16.25 13.80 0.06
C VAL A 117 16.90 15.03 0.65
N GLY A 118 17.83 14.83 1.61
CA GLY A 118 18.66 15.90 2.18
C GLY A 118 18.02 16.69 3.33
N GLU A 119 16.89 16.24 3.86
CA GLU A 119 16.37 16.79 5.11
C GLU A 119 17.06 16.08 6.30
N ALA A 120 17.73 16.84 7.16
CA ALA A 120 18.35 16.31 8.37
C ALA A 120 17.31 15.66 9.29
N PRO A 121 17.64 14.54 9.95
CA PRO A 121 16.75 13.92 10.91
C PRO A 121 16.43 14.86 12.09
N VAL A 122 15.24 14.72 12.63
CA VAL A 122 14.79 15.37 13.87
C VAL A 122 14.62 14.28 14.92
N GLY A 123 15.59 14.18 15.86
CA GLY A 123 15.66 13.07 16.81
C GLY A 123 16.06 11.75 16.16
N ASP A 124 15.88 10.67 16.89
CA ASP A 124 16.20 9.32 16.46
C ASP A 124 15.09 8.31 16.77
N TRP A 125 15.28 7.05 16.38
CA TRP A 125 14.30 6.00 16.58
C TRP A 125 14.06 5.65 18.07
N HIS A 126 14.99 5.96 18.98
CA HIS A 126 14.76 5.83 20.42
C HIS A 126 13.81 6.90 20.95
N ASP A 127 13.81 8.09 20.35
CA ASP A 127 12.77 9.08 20.61
C ASP A 127 11.38 8.55 20.21
N VAL A 128 11.30 7.86 19.05
CA VAL A 128 10.06 7.23 18.60
C VAL A 128 9.64 6.10 19.56
N GLU A 129 10.57 5.24 20.01
CA GLU A 129 10.30 4.23 21.04
C GLU A 129 9.70 4.84 22.31
N ARG A 130 10.30 5.93 22.78
CA ARG A 130 9.84 6.65 23.99
C ARG A 130 8.46 7.27 23.78
N LEU A 131 8.23 7.91 22.64
CA LEU A 131 6.95 8.57 22.31
C LEU A 131 5.82 7.55 22.11
N LEU A 132 6.14 6.38 21.55
CA LEU A 132 5.20 5.25 21.47
C LEU A 132 5.04 4.51 22.79
N GLY A 133 5.80 4.83 23.84
CA GLY A 133 5.75 4.12 25.11
C GLY A 133 6.06 2.63 24.98
N VAL A 134 6.98 2.26 24.08
CA VAL A 134 7.29 0.87 23.70
C VAL A 134 7.62 0.00 24.91
N ALA A 135 8.39 0.54 25.88
CA ALA A 135 8.71 -0.18 27.11
C ALA A 135 7.45 -0.60 27.89
N GLY A 136 6.43 0.27 27.96
CA GLY A 136 5.15 -0.02 28.59
C GLY A 136 4.35 -1.06 27.80
N LEU A 137 4.31 -0.94 26.46
CA LEU A 137 3.66 -1.92 25.59
C LEU A 137 4.27 -3.32 25.80
N HIS A 138 5.60 -3.43 25.77
CA HIS A 138 6.30 -4.70 25.95
C HIS A 138 6.13 -5.28 27.36
N ALA A 139 6.09 -4.45 28.40
CA ALA A 139 5.83 -4.91 29.75
C ALA A 139 4.43 -5.56 29.90
N GLU A 140 3.48 -5.16 29.04
CA GLU A 140 2.15 -5.78 28.94
C GLU A 140 2.08 -6.94 27.93
N GLY A 141 3.21 -7.34 27.34
CA GLY A 141 3.28 -8.40 26.33
C GLY A 141 2.71 -7.96 24.97
N LEU A 142 2.70 -6.66 24.66
CA LEU A 142 2.27 -6.10 23.39
C LEU A 142 3.50 -5.82 22.54
N ASP A 143 4.07 -6.84 21.92
CA ASP A 143 5.35 -6.82 21.22
C ASP A 143 5.32 -7.36 19.78
N GLY A 144 4.13 -7.74 19.30
CA GLY A 144 3.92 -8.31 17.98
C GLY A 144 4.04 -9.84 17.92
N ALA A 145 4.26 -10.53 19.05
CA ALA A 145 4.34 -12.00 19.04
C ALA A 145 3.06 -12.64 18.49
N GLY A 146 3.23 -13.58 17.56
CA GLY A 146 2.12 -14.26 16.87
C GLY A 146 1.44 -13.43 15.78
N VAL A 147 1.91 -12.22 15.52
CA VAL A 147 1.34 -11.33 14.49
C VAL A 147 2.15 -11.44 13.20
N ALA A 148 1.46 -11.59 12.08
CA ALA A 148 2.03 -11.47 10.75
C ALA A 148 2.04 -10.00 10.31
N LEU A 149 3.21 -9.48 9.92
CA LEU A 149 3.39 -8.12 9.45
C LEU A 149 3.89 -8.14 8.00
N ALA A 150 3.00 -7.89 7.06
CA ALA A 150 3.34 -7.82 5.64
C ALA A 150 3.85 -6.43 5.27
N VAL A 151 5.06 -6.37 4.70
CA VAL A 151 5.67 -5.17 4.13
C VAL A 151 5.64 -5.31 2.62
N LEU A 152 4.73 -4.57 1.96
CA LEU A 152 4.64 -4.51 0.52
C LEU A 152 5.44 -3.30 0.04
N ASP A 153 6.63 -3.55 -0.47
CA ASP A 153 7.57 -2.46 -0.80
C ASP A 153 8.65 -2.92 -1.81
N THR A 154 9.86 -2.40 -1.73
CA THR A 154 11.01 -2.76 -2.58
C THR A 154 11.72 -4.04 -2.15
N GLY A 155 11.21 -4.72 -1.13
CA GLY A 155 11.84 -5.85 -0.47
C GLY A 155 12.66 -5.45 0.76
N VAL A 156 12.84 -6.40 1.68
CA VAL A 156 13.44 -6.20 3.00
C VAL A 156 14.83 -6.80 3.07
N ASN A 157 15.78 -6.11 3.72
CA ASN A 157 17.04 -6.67 4.19
C ASN A 157 16.94 -6.93 5.70
N ALA A 158 16.59 -8.15 6.06
CA ALA A 158 16.37 -8.52 7.46
C ALA A 158 17.67 -8.46 8.29
N ALA A 159 18.80 -8.83 7.71
CA ALA A 159 20.10 -8.77 8.38
C ALA A 159 20.52 -7.33 8.70
N HIS A 160 20.24 -6.38 7.80
CA HIS A 160 20.50 -4.95 8.06
C HIS A 160 19.58 -4.44 9.16
N ALA A 161 18.27 -4.69 9.09
CA ALA A 161 17.32 -4.29 10.11
C ALA A 161 17.69 -4.87 11.49
N ALA A 162 18.07 -6.16 11.56
CA ALA A 162 18.50 -6.80 12.79
C ALA A 162 19.74 -6.13 13.42
N ARG A 163 20.75 -5.81 12.60
CA ARG A 163 21.95 -5.08 13.08
C ARG A 163 21.61 -3.70 13.63
N ARG A 164 20.69 -2.98 12.95
CA ARG A 164 20.28 -1.63 13.38
C ARG A 164 19.46 -1.66 14.67
N LEU A 165 18.55 -2.62 14.81
CA LEU A 165 17.71 -2.80 16.00
C LEU A 165 18.47 -3.46 17.18
N GLY A 166 19.67 -4.05 16.94
CA GLY A 166 20.40 -4.81 17.95
C GLY A 166 19.68 -6.09 18.40
N ARG A 167 18.77 -6.63 17.59
CA ARG A 167 17.95 -7.83 17.88
C ARG A 167 17.64 -8.61 16.62
N ALA A 168 17.30 -9.91 16.76
CA ALA A 168 16.90 -10.74 15.65
C ALA A 168 15.59 -10.22 14.99
N VAL A 169 15.51 -10.39 13.69
CA VAL A 169 14.30 -10.11 12.88
C VAL A 169 13.81 -11.42 12.29
N THR A 170 12.57 -11.77 12.55
CA THR A 170 11.94 -12.99 12.04
C THR A 170 11.28 -12.70 10.69
N VAL A 171 11.68 -13.45 9.65
CA VAL A 171 11.02 -13.44 8.34
C VAL A 171 10.28 -14.77 8.16
N ASP A 172 8.98 -14.71 7.93
CA ASP A 172 8.16 -15.89 7.60
C ASP A 172 8.29 -16.20 6.10
N THR A 173 9.37 -16.88 5.75
CA THR A 173 9.72 -17.16 4.35
C THR A 173 8.66 -17.97 3.61
N ALA A 174 7.87 -18.77 4.32
CA ALA A 174 6.81 -19.59 3.73
C ALA A 174 5.59 -18.74 3.28
N ARG A 175 5.39 -17.57 3.90
CA ARG A 175 4.28 -16.66 3.58
C ARG A 175 4.71 -15.46 2.73
N CYS A 176 6.00 -15.32 2.44
CA CYS A 176 6.48 -14.27 1.53
C CYS A 176 6.00 -14.51 0.10
N TRP A 177 5.87 -13.45 -0.67
CA TRP A 177 5.39 -13.51 -2.04
C TRP A 177 6.35 -12.77 -2.99
N ARG A 178 6.37 -13.20 -4.23
CA ARG A 178 7.15 -12.61 -5.32
C ARG A 178 6.31 -12.50 -6.57
N PRO A 179 6.49 -11.43 -7.36
CA PRO A 179 5.83 -11.33 -8.65
C PRO A 179 6.18 -12.54 -9.54
N PRO A 180 5.17 -13.19 -10.14
CA PRO A 180 5.38 -14.42 -10.95
C PRO A 180 5.95 -14.14 -12.34
N ASP A 181 6.17 -12.90 -12.71
CA ASP A 181 6.57 -12.43 -14.05
C ASP A 181 8.05 -12.69 -14.41
N GLY A 182 8.75 -13.50 -13.64
CA GLY A 182 10.15 -13.88 -13.87
C GLY A 182 11.15 -12.76 -13.56
N ARG A 183 10.76 -11.68 -12.89
CA ARG A 183 11.70 -10.71 -12.32
C ARG A 183 12.65 -11.42 -11.36
N SER A 184 13.96 -11.13 -11.48
CA SER A 184 14.94 -11.61 -10.51
C SER A 184 14.73 -10.83 -9.21
N VAL A 185 14.15 -11.49 -8.22
CA VAL A 185 13.92 -10.93 -6.88
C VAL A 185 14.74 -11.75 -5.88
N PRO A 186 15.51 -11.11 -4.98
CA PRO A 186 16.29 -11.80 -3.95
C PRO A 186 15.45 -12.70 -3.05
N ALA A 187 16.07 -13.61 -2.32
CA ALA A 187 15.37 -14.43 -1.33
C ALA A 187 14.66 -13.57 -0.28
N PRO A 188 13.57 -14.05 0.34
CA PRO A 188 12.85 -13.30 1.36
C PRO A 188 13.79 -12.82 2.48
N GLY A 189 13.75 -11.51 2.77
CA GLY A 189 14.64 -10.89 3.75
C GLY A 189 16.06 -10.60 3.28
N GLU A 190 16.41 -10.91 2.02
CA GLU A 190 17.76 -10.73 1.45
C GLU A 190 17.83 -9.66 0.36
N SER A 191 16.82 -8.81 0.29
CA SER A 191 16.80 -7.70 -0.67
C SER A 191 17.93 -6.68 -0.39
N GLY A 192 18.25 -5.86 -1.37
CA GLY A 192 19.12 -4.71 -1.17
C GLY A 192 18.60 -3.80 -0.05
N VAL A 193 19.50 -3.16 0.67
CA VAL A 193 19.12 -2.15 1.68
C VAL A 193 18.51 -0.96 0.96
N GLY A 194 17.29 -0.59 1.33
CA GLY A 194 16.54 0.49 0.69
C GLY A 194 15.21 0.74 1.36
N HIS A 195 14.25 1.29 0.61
CA HIS A 195 12.98 1.80 1.12
C HIS A 195 12.19 0.74 1.91
N GLY A 196 12.04 -0.49 1.40
CA GLY A 196 11.33 -1.56 2.12
C GLY A 196 12.05 -2.01 3.40
N THR A 197 13.40 -1.86 3.46
CA THR A 197 14.17 -2.12 4.68
C THR A 197 13.89 -1.06 5.74
N MET A 198 13.79 0.22 5.34
CA MET A 198 13.34 1.31 6.22
C MET A 198 11.94 1.00 6.78
N CYS A 199 10.99 0.68 5.92
CA CYS A 199 9.62 0.37 6.34
C CYS A 199 9.55 -0.80 7.33
N ALA A 200 10.34 -1.86 7.11
CA ALA A 200 10.41 -2.99 8.02
C ALA A 200 11.04 -2.61 9.37
N PHE A 201 12.13 -1.83 9.35
CA PHE A 201 12.78 -1.32 10.56
C PHE A 201 11.81 -0.49 11.40
N ASP A 202 11.12 0.48 10.78
CA ASP A 202 10.22 1.40 11.45
C ASP A 202 9.03 0.68 12.10
N ALA A 203 8.47 -0.33 11.42
CA ALA A 203 7.40 -1.14 11.98
C ALA A 203 7.86 -1.99 13.17
N LEU A 204 9.10 -2.51 13.11
CA LEU A 204 9.66 -3.32 14.19
C LEU A 204 10.06 -2.51 15.42
N ILE A 205 10.04 -1.18 15.41
CA ILE A 205 10.26 -0.35 16.61
C ILE A 205 9.26 -0.76 17.71
N ALA A 206 7.97 -0.81 17.40
CA ALA A 206 6.92 -1.15 18.37
C ALA A 206 6.61 -2.65 18.44
N ALA A 207 6.82 -3.41 17.36
CA ALA A 207 6.46 -4.82 17.26
C ALA A 207 7.66 -5.72 16.93
N PRO A 208 8.67 -5.83 17.82
CA PRO A 208 9.91 -6.55 17.55
C PRO A 208 9.76 -8.06 17.36
N GLN A 209 8.67 -8.65 17.85
CA GLN A 209 8.39 -10.08 17.75
C GLN A 209 7.44 -10.42 16.58
N ALA A 210 7.00 -9.43 15.80
CA ALA A 210 6.17 -9.69 14.63
C ALA A 210 6.96 -10.47 13.57
N ALA A 211 6.29 -11.44 12.92
CA ALA A 211 6.87 -12.18 11.82
C ALA A 211 6.66 -11.39 10.52
N LEU A 212 7.75 -10.95 9.89
CA LEU A 212 7.70 -10.22 8.64
C LEU A 212 7.30 -11.14 7.48
N ILE A 213 6.38 -10.66 6.66
CA ILE A 213 6.09 -11.20 5.33
C ILE A 213 6.64 -10.20 4.32
N ASP A 214 7.74 -10.56 3.66
CA ASP A 214 8.42 -9.73 2.67
C ASP A 214 7.74 -9.88 1.30
N ILE A 215 7.22 -8.77 0.77
CA ILE A 215 6.53 -8.71 -0.52
C ILE A 215 7.17 -7.63 -1.40
N PRO A 216 8.21 -7.98 -2.18
CA PRO A 216 8.92 -7.06 -3.06
C PRO A 216 8.08 -6.72 -4.31
N LEU A 217 7.06 -5.90 -4.09
CA LEU A 217 6.11 -5.44 -5.10
C LEU A 217 6.74 -4.39 -6.03
N LEU A 218 7.57 -3.51 -5.47
CA LEU A 218 8.16 -2.36 -6.15
C LEU A 218 9.59 -2.67 -6.61
N PRO A 219 10.06 -2.06 -7.71
CA PRO A 219 11.47 -2.15 -8.07
C PRO A 219 12.33 -1.46 -7.00
N PRO A 220 13.57 -1.92 -6.78
CA PRO A 220 14.46 -1.28 -5.85
C PRO A 220 14.75 0.16 -6.30
N VAL A 221 14.64 1.10 -5.37
CA VAL A 221 15.10 2.48 -5.57
C VAL A 221 16.61 2.49 -5.45
N LEU A 222 17.32 2.77 -6.54
CA LEU A 222 18.79 2.86 -6.55
C LEU A 222 19.25 4.10 -5.77
N PRO A 223 20.31 4.00 -4.96
CA PRO A 223 20.92 5.17 -4.33
C PRO A 223 21.32 6.22 -5.37
N PRO A 224 21.28 7.53 -5.06
CA PRO A 224 21.61 8.61 -5.99
C PRO A 224 22.99 8.48 -6.67
N ALA A 225 23.98 7.93 -5.97
CA ALA A 225 25.31 7.68 -6.50
C ALA A 225 25.37 6.62 -7.62
N LEU A 226 24.48 5.63 -7.60
CA LEU A 226 24.39 4.61 -8.65
C LEU A 226 23.51 5.06 -9.83
N SER A 227 22.52 5.93 -9.59
CA SER A 227 21.68 6.48 -10.66
C SER A 227 22.47 7.44 -11.57
N SER A 228 23.43 8.19 -11.03
CA SER A 228 24.31 9.06 -11.82
C SER A 228 25.27 8.27 -12.73
N THR A 229 25.76 7.12 -12.27
CA THR A 229 26.66 6.25 -13.06
C THR A 229 25.92 5.56 -14.20
N LEU A 230 24.65 5.20 -14.03
CA LEU A 230 23.82 4.63 -15.09
C LEU A 230 23.34 5.69 -16.09
N SER A 231 23.11 6.93 -15.64
CA SER A 231 22.74 8.06 -16.51
C SER A 231 23.89 8.50 -17.40
N SER A 232 25.15 8.34 -16.99
CA SER A 232 26.34 8.65 -17.80
C SER A 232 26.70 7.57 -18.83
N ALA A 233 26.11 6.37 -18.70
CA ALA A 233 26.33 5.25 -19.63
C ALA A 233 25.31 5.20 -20.79
N LEU A 234 24.32 6.09 -20.84
CA LEU A 234 23.36 6.21 -21.94
C LEU A 234 23.82 7.29 -22.93
N PRO A 235 23.75 7.05 -24.25
CA PRO A 235 24.07 8.06 -25.23
C PRO A 235 23.11 9.25 -25.11
N PRO A 236 23.61 10.50 -25.36
CA PRO A 236 22.81 11.70 -25.17
C PRO A 236 21.61 11.71 -26.13
N ALA A 237 20.42 11.89 -25.57
CA ALA A 237 19.24 12.22 -26.34
C ALA A 237 19.46 13.56 -27.04
N ARG A 238 19.12 13.66 -28.33
CA ARG A 238 19.29 14.87 -29.14
C ARG A 238 18.60 16.07 -28.49
N PRO A 239 19.27 17.23 -28.46
CA PRO A 239 18.74 18.43 -27.86
C PRO A 239 17.89 19.21 -28.86
N ASP A 240 16.59 19.09 -28.78
CA ASP A 240 15.68 20.08 -29.34
C ASP A 240 14.52 20.32 -28.39
N ALA A 241 14.74 21.20 -27.43
CA ALA A 241 13.77 22.12 -26.84
C ALA A 241 14.33 22.78 -25.57
N LEU A 242 14.92 23.98 -25.79
CA LEU A 242 15.00 25.12 -24.89
C LEU A 242 15.06 24.92 -23.36
N SER A 243 16.30 25.07 -22.91
CA SER A 243 16.71 25.37 -21.54
C SER A 243 16.20 26.73 -21.05
N HIS A 244 15.78 26.78 -19.78
CA HIS A 244 16.18 27.85 -18.89
C HIS A 244 16.51 27.24 -17.52
N ALA A 245 17.79 27.21 -17.24
CA ALA A 245 18.35 26.79 -15.96
C ALA A 245 18.16 27.87 -14.92
N LEU A 246 17.72 27.47 -13.71
CA LEU A 246 17.99 28.19 -12.47
C LEU A 246 18.54 27.21 -11.42
N PRO A 247 19.50 27.64 -10.60
CA PRO A 247 20.20 26.77 -9.68
C PRO A 247 19.43 26.59 -8.37
N GLY A 248 19.37 25.39 -7.87
CA GLY A 248 18.95 25.11 -6.50
C GLY A 248 17.91 23.99 -6.39
N GLY A 249 18.33 22.82 -5.97
CA GLY A 249 17.47 21.72 -5.49
C GLY A 249 17.14 20.69 -6.55
N ALA A 250 18.04 19.75 -6.76
CA ALA A 250 17.78 18.57 -7.60
C ALA A 250 16.75 17.66 -6.93
N VAL A 251 15.50 17.76 -7.37
CA VAL A 251 14.51 16.69 -7.17
C VAL A 251 14.79 15.67 -8.27
N SER A 252 15.40 14.55 -7.91
CA SER A 252 15.59 13.42 -8.83
C SER A 252 14.23 12.79 -9.08
N ALA A 253 13.51 13.30 -10.10
CA ALA A 253 12.44 12.54 -10.71
C ALA A 253 13.12 11.41 -11.48
N VAL A 254 13.01 10.17 -10.99
CA VAL A 254 13.28 8.98 -11.81
C VAL A 254 12.18 8.94 -12.86
N THR A 255 12.40 9.65 -13.98
CA THR A 255 11.63 9.47 -15.20
C THR A 255 12.11 8.15 -15.80
N GLY A 256 11.39 7.06 -15.50
CA GLY A 256 11.63 5.76 -16.07
C GLY A 256 11.37 5.78 -17.58
N GLY A 257 12.42 5.98 -18.36
CA GLY A 257 12.41 5.57 -19.76
C GLY A 257 12.36 4.03 -19.84
N PRO A 258 11.88 3.47 -20.97
CA PRO A 258 11.83 2.03 -21.12
C PRO A 258 13.26 1.45 -21.05
N LEU A 259 13.45 0.46 -20.17
CA LEU A 259 14.68 -0.33 -20.14
C LEU A 259 14.83 -1.10 -21.45
N PRO A 260 16.08 -1.47 -21.89
CA PRO A 260 16.29 -2.33 -23.04
C PRO A 260 15.48 -3.62 -22.87
N GLY A 261 14.52 -3.87 -23.77
CA GLY A 261 13.58 -4.98 -23.67
C GLY A 261 12.13 -4.62 -23.35
N GLY A 262 11.78 -3.31 -23.30
CA GLY A 262 10.38 -2.85 -23.17
C GLY A 262 9.75 -3.00 -21.77
N ARG A 263 10.53 -3.36 -20.73
CA ARG A 263 10.07 -3.44 -19.35
C ARG A 263 10.13 -2.08 -18.66
N LEU A 264 9.02 -1.67 -18.03
CA LEU A 264 8.98 -0.46 -17.21
C LEU A 264 9.61 -0.73 -15.84
N PRO A 265 10.37 0.22 -15.28
CA PRO A 265 10.78 0.19 -13.89
C PRO A 265 9.61 0.65 -13.00
N GLY A 266 8.76 -0.25 -12.59
CA GLY A 266 7.66 0.06 -11.68
C GLY A 266 6.88 -1.19 -11.34
N GLY A 267 6.38 -1.30 -10.10
CA GLY A 267 5.31 -2.22 -9.77
C GLY A 267 4.04 -1.80 -10.52
N LEU A 268 3.22 -2.74 -10.90
CA LEU A 268 1.91 -2.46 -11.44
C LEU A 268 0.85 -2.66 -10.36
N LEU A 269 -0.26 -1.96 -10.49
CA LEU A 269 -1.36 -2.14 -9.54
C LEU A 269 -1.94 -3.56 -9.60
N SER A 270 -1.90 -4.21 -10.77
CA SER A 270 -2.26 -5.62 -10.93
C SER A 270 -1.36 -6.57 -10.13
N ASP A 271 -0.05 -6.26 -9.98
CA ASP A 271 0.84 -7.02 -9.11
C ASP A 271 0.41 -6.87 -7.64
N ALA A 272 -0.06 -5.67 -7.23
CA ALA A 272 -0.63 -5.46 -5.90
C ALA A 272 -1.93 -6.25 -5.71
N VAL A 273 -2.78 -6.38 -6.74
CA VAL A 273 -3.96 -7.26 -6.68
C VAL A 273 -3.54 -8.71 -6.42
N ALA A 274 -2.52 -9.20 -7.13
CA ALA A 274 -2.00 -10.56 -6.95
C ALA A 274 -1.38 -10.76 -5.54
N ALA A 275 -0.61 -9.79 -5.04
CA ALA A 275 -0.05 -9.83 -3.69
C ALA A 275 -1.15 -9.84 -2.61
N PHE A 276 -2.22 -9.05 -2.78
CA PHE A 276 -3.36 -9.05 -1.86
C PHE A 276 -4.17 -10.35 -1.94
N ALA A 277 -4.27 -10.96 -3.12
CA ALA A 277 -4.86 -12.30 -3.25
C ALA A 277 -4.05 -13.36 -2.50
N HIS A 278 -2.71 -13.30 -2.58
CA HIS A 278 -1.83 -14.14 -1.76
C HIS A 278 -2.08 -13.92 -0.25
N LEU A 279 -2.16 -12.66 0.22
CA LEU A 279 -2.43 -12.34 1.62
C LEU A 279 -3.82 -12.81 2.09
N ARG A 280 -4.81 -12.91 1.20
CA ARG A 280 -6.08 -13.57 1.51
C ARG A 280 -5.86 -15.03 1.88
N GLY A 281 -5.09 -15.78 1.09
CA GLY A 281 -4.72 -17.15 1.40
C GLY A 281 -3.96 -17.28 2.73
N VAL A 282 -3.06 -16.33 3.01
CA VAL A 282 -2.37 -16.27 4.31
C VAL A 282 -3.35 -16.09 5.47
N LEU A 283 -4.37 -15.24 5.31
CA LEU A 283 -5.42 -15.06 6.33
C LEU A 283 -6.31 -16.30 6.49
N GLU A 284 -6.68 -16.93 5.37
CA GLU A 284 -7.52 -18.14 5.38
C GLU A 284 -6.84 -19.29 6.11
N ALA A 285 -5.51 -19.40 5.99
CA ALA A 285 -4.70 -20.39 6.68
C ALA A 285 -4.52 -20.13 8.19
N GLN A 286 -4.80 -18.91 8.67
CA GLN A 286 -4.73 -18.61 10.10
C GLN A 286 -6.03 -19.02 10.82
N PRO A 287 -5.93 -19.62 12.03
CA PRO A 287 -7.11 -19.90 12.85
C PRO A 287 -7.89 -18.61 13.13
N ALA A 288 -9.21 -18.66 12.99
CA ALA A 288 -10.07 -17.47 13.08
C ALA A 288 -9.91 -16.74 14.43
N GLU A 289 -9.67 -17.49 15.52
CA GLU A 289 -9.58 -16.98 16.89
C GLU A 289 -8.32 -16.14 17.12
N THR A 290 -7.21 -16.50 16.47
CA THR A 290 -5.90 -15.86 16.64
C THR A 290 -5.46 -15.05 15.43
N ARG A 291 -6.34 -14.90 14.44
CA ARG A 291 -6.04 -14.22 13.18
C ARG A 291 -5.55 -12.80 13.44
N ALA A 292 -4.32 -12.53 13.00
CA ALA A 292 -3.66 -11.24 13.14
C ALA A 292 -2.71 -11.03 11.95
N LEU A 293 -3.13 -10.19 11.01
CA LEU A 293 -2.34 -9.75 9.87
C LEU A 293 -2.40 -8.23 9.77
N VAL A 294 -1.23 -7.61 9.76
CA VAL A 294 -1.07 -6.18 9.49
C VAL A 294 -0.38 -6.01 8.16
N VAL A 295 -0.91 -5.14 7.31
CA VAL A 295 -0.43 -4.92 5.94
C VAL A 295 0.02 -3.47 5.81
N SER A 296 1.33 -3.25 5.71
CA SER A 296 1.97 -1.95 5.59
C SER A 296 2.29 -1.63 4.13
N ASN A 297 1.78 -0.49 3.66
CA ASN A 297 1.91 -0.03 2.28
C ASN A 297 2.42 1.41 2.25
N SER A 298 3.71 1.59 1.93
CA SER A 298 4.35 2.91 1.83
C SER A 298 4.49 3.36 0.37
N TRP A 299 3.44 3.16 -0.42
CA TRP A 299 3.40 3.42 -1.86
C TRP A 299 2.02 3.89 -2.33
N GLY A 300 1.95 4.31 -3.58
CA GLY A 300 0.71 4.67 -4.25
C GLY A 300 0.88 4.86 -5.76
N SER A 301 -0.21 5.15 -6.46
CA SER A 301 -0.16 5.65 -7.84
C SER A 301 -0.18 7.16 -7.79
N PHE A 302 0.89 7.77 -8.25
CA PHE A 302 1.07 9.22 -8.15
C PHE A 302 1.04 9.95 -9.50
N SER A 303 1.00 9.23 -10.61
CA SER A 303 0.82 9.80 -11.94
C SER A 303 -0.62 9.63 -12.43
N PRO A 304 -1.28 10.67 -12.96
CA PRO A 304 -2.57 10.52 -13.61
C PRO A 304 -2.48 9.84 -14.99
N GLU A 305 -1.28 9.71 -15.54
CA GLU A 305 -1.05 9.26 -16.94
C GLU A 305 -1.35 7.77 -17.15
N GLY A 306 -1.48 6.98 -16.10
CA GLY A 306 -1.83 5.56 -16.19
C GLY A 306 -3.25 5.26 -15.74
N ASP A 307 -4.06 6.29 -15.42
CA ASP A 307 -5.42 6.12 -14.91
C ASP A 307 -6.45 6.66 -15.92
N PHE A 308 -7.66 6.12 -15.89
CA PHE A 308 -8.78 6.70 -16.62
C PHE A 308 -9.16 8.07 -16.03
N PRO A 309 -9.83 8.94 -16.81
CA PRO A 309 -10.33 10.21 -16.28
C PRO A 309 -11.21 10.04 -15.04
N ALA A 310 -11.23 11.06 -14.18
CA ALA A 310 -12.07 11.07 -12.99
C ALA A 310 -13.55 10.83 -13.35
N GLY A 311 -14.23 9.98 -12.59
CA GLY A 311 -15.62 9.57 -12.87
C GLY A 311 -15.77 8.45 -13.90
N HIS A 312 -14.71 8.05 -14.59
CA HIS A 312 -14.75 6.89 -15.49
C HIS A 312 -14.87 5.58 -14.69
N PRO A 313 -15.71 4.59 -15.11
CA PRO A 313 -15.89 3.33 -14.37
C PRO A 313 -14.60 2.54 -14.15
N GLY A 314 -13.61 2.67 -15.03
CA GLY A 314 -12.31 2.02 -14.92
C GLY A 314 -11.27 2.82 -14.11
N ASN A 315 -11.59 4.01 -13.58
CA ASN A 315 -10.64 4.83 -12.84
C ASN A 315 -10.23 4.16 -11.52
N TYR A 316 -8.94 4.18 -11.20
CA TYR A 316 -8.44 3.66 -9.93
C TYR A 316 -8.63 4.65 -8.78
N SER A 317 -8.33 5.90 -9.04
CA SER A 317 -8.14 6.91 -7.99
C SER A 317 -9.41 7.27 -7.23
N ASP A 318 -10.59 7.19 -7.88
CA ASP A 318 -11.88 7.62 -7.29
C ASP A 318 -12.99 6.55 -7.38
N ASN A 319 -12.72 5.37 -7.95
CA ASN A 319 -13.70 4.29 -8.04
C ASN A 319 -13.50 3.23 -6.93
N ALA A 320 -14.41 3.19 -5.97
CA ALA A 320 -14.39 2.18 -4.89
C ALA A 320 -14.58 0.73 -5.41
N ALA A 321 -15.15 0.55 -6.60
CA ALA A 321 -15.35 -0.77 -7.23
C ALA A 321 -14.16 -1.21 -8.10
N HIS A 322 -13.07 -0.42 -8.18
CA HIS A 322 -11.86 -0.85 -8.84
C HIS A 322 -11.32 -2.15 -8.19
N PRO A 323 -10.82 -3.14 -8.96
CA PRO A 323 -10.39 -4.45 -8.43
C PRO A 323 -9.49 -4.37 -7.21
N PHE A 324 -8.48 -3.49 -7.22
CA PHE A 324 -7.60 -3.33 -6.07
C PHE A 324 -8.32 -2.77 -4.83
N ASN A 325 -9.22 -1.81 -5.00
CA ASN A 325 -10.02 -1.27 -3.89
C ASN A 325 -10.96 -2.34 -3.30
N LEU A 326 -11.47 -3.26 -4.13
CA LEU A 326 -12.22 -4.43 -3.66
C LEU A 326 -11.36 -5.41 -2.87
N MET A 327 -10.09 -5.60 -3.26
CA MET A 327 -9.14 -6.43 -2.52
C MET A 327 -8.82 -5.85 -1.13
N VAL A 328 -8.64 -4.53 -1.02
CA VAL A 328 -8.51 -3.84 0.27
C VAL A 328 -9.73 -4.09 1.16
N ALA A 329 -10.93 -3.97 0.59
CA ALA A 329 -12.17 -4.25 1.33
C ALA A 329 -12.28 -5.71 1.77
N ALA A 330 -11.82 -6.65 0.95
CA ALA A 330 -11.82 -8.07 1.28
C ALA A 330 -10.88 -8.41 2.44
N LEU A 331 -9.63 -7.95 2.40
CA LEU A 331 -8.68 -8.17 3.49
C LEU A 331 -9.17 -7.60 4.82
N ASP A 332 -9.71 -6.38 4.83
CA ASP A 332 -10.31 -5.78 6.01
C ASP A 332 -11.48 -6.63 6.56
N ARG A 333 -12.37 -7.09 5.66
CA ARG A 333 -13.51 -7.94 6.04
C ARG A 333 -13.08 -9.28 6.64
N MET A 334 -11.96 -9.84 6.17
CA MET A 334 -11.38 -11.08 6.65
C MET A 334 -10.58 -10.92 7.95
N GLY A 335 -10.31 -9.69 8.39
CA GLY A 335 -9.65 -9.43 9.65
C GLY A 335 -8.23 -8.86 9.55
N ALA A 336 -7.75 -8.47 8.37
CA ALA A 336 -6.47 -7.76 8.24
C ALA A 336 -6.62 -6.27 8.54
N ASP A 337 -5.60 -5.70 9.16
CA ASP A 337 -5.44 -4.25 9.25
C ASP A 337 -4.59 -3.76 8.07
N VAL A 338 -5.20 -3.00 7.18
CA VAL A 338 -4.51 -2.45 6.01
C VAL A 338 -4.18 -0.98 6.25
N LEU A 339 -2.89 -0.66 6.21
CA LEU A 339 -2.39 0.70 6.38
C LEU A 339 -1.74 1.19 5.09
N PHE A 340 -1.95 2.47 4.79
CA PHE A 340 -1.29 3.16 3.69
C PHE A 340 -0.69 4.48 4.15
N ALA A 341 0.49 4.80 3.63
CA ALA A 341 1.02 6.16 3.66
C ALA A 341 0.04 7.14 3.00
N ALA A 342 -0.15 8.34 3.56
CA ALA A 342 -1.01 9.35 2.96
C ALA A 342 -0.42 9.94 1.66
N GLY A 343 0.88 9.72 1.44
CA GLY A 343 1.66 10.25 0.32
C GLY A 343 2.34 11.59 0.66
N ASP A 344 3.31 12.00 -0.16
CA ASP A 344 4.19 13.15 0.14
C ASP A 344 3.98 14.31 -0.85
N ARG A 345 2.72 14.74 -0.99
CA ARG A 345 2.28 15.80 -1.92
C ARG A 345 1.72 17.05 -1.22
N GLY A 346 2.08 17.23 0.04
CA GLY A 346 1.62 18.38 0.85
C GLY A 346 2.24 19.71 0.47
N ARG A 347 3.44 19.73 -0.12
CA ARG A 347 4.10 20.96 -0.61
C ARG A 347 3.69 21.27 -2.05
N GLU A 348 3.48 22.55 -2.34
CA GLU A 348 3.42 23.01 -3.73
C GLU A 348 4.78 22.82 -4.39
N ARG A 349 4.82 22.17 -5.56
CA ARG A 349 6.06 22.11 -6.34
C ARG A 349 6.39 23.52 -6.85
N PRO A 350 7.68 23.94 -6.88
CA PRO A 350 8.09 25.10 -7.62
C PRO A 350 7.60 24.99 -9.06
N GLY A 351 6.78 25.95 -9.54
CA GLY A 351 6.18 25.90 -10.87
C GLY A 351 4.67 25.64 -10.92
N GLY A 352 3.98 25.49 -9.78
CA GLY A 352 2.52 25.56 -9.68
C GLY A 352 1.71 24.43 -10.34
N ARG A 353 2.33 23.41 -10.92
CA ARG A 353 1.64 22.24 -11.46
C ARG A 353 1.38 21.22 -10.37
N ARG A 354 0.16 21.22 -9.85
CA ARG A 354 -0.34 20.14 -8.97
C ARG A 354 -0.79 18.97 -9.85
N PRO A 355 -0.19 17.78 -9.76
CA PRO A 355 -0.70 16.61 -10.49
C PRO A 355 -2.13 16.21 -10.04
N PHE A 356 -2.54 16.56 -8.81
CA PHE A 356 -3.90 16.39 -8.29
C PHE A 356 -4.32 17.66 -7.56
N PRO A 357 -5.04 18.60 -8.20
CA PRO A 357 -5.23 19.95 -7.66
C PRO A 357 -6.02 20.03 -6.35
N SER A 358 -6.86 19.07 -5.98
CA SER A 358 -7.75 19.21 -4.82
C SER A 358 -7.81 18.03 -3.84
N ARG A 359 -7.32 16.85 -4.21
CA ARG A 359 -7.44 15.63 -3.40
C ARG A 359 -6.22 14.73 -3.63
N PRO A 360 -5.08 14.99 -2.97
CA PRO A 360 -3.83 14.27 -3.23
C PRO A 360 -3.82 12.83 -2.72
N ILE A 361 -4.66 12.49 -1.72
CA ILE A 361 -4.79 11.14 -1.21
C ILE A 361 -5.81 10.40 -2.09
N ALA A 362 -5.34 9.48 -2.93
CA ALA A 362 -6.12 8.86 -4.00
C ALA A 362 -6.13 7.32 -3.89
N GLY A 363 -7.07 6.66 -4.55
CA GLY A 363 -7.18 5.21 -4.57
C GLY A 363 -7.16 4.59 -3.19
N ALA A 364 -6.45 3.48 -3.03
CA ALA A 364 -6.39 2.72 -1.79
C ALA A 364 -5.85 3.52 -0.59
N ASN A 365 -4.97 4.51 -0.82
CA ASN A 365 -4.47 5.40 0.24
C ASN A 365 -5.59 6.23 0.89
N SER A 366 -6.72 6.42 0.20
CA SER A 366 -7.93 7.09 0.72
C SER A 366 -9.10 6.14 0.98
N HIS A 367 -8.87 4.82 0.92
CA HIS A 367 -9.94 3.84 1.08
C HIS A 367 -10.56 3.87 2.49
N PRO A 368 -11.92 3.80 2.64
CA PRO A 368 -12.59 3.90 3.94
C PRO A 368 -12.27 2.75 4.89
N ARG A 369 -11.84 1.58 4.36
CA ARG A 369 -11.45 0.40 5.14
C ARG A 369 -9.94 0.28 5.37
N ALA A 370 -9.14 1.19 4.85
CA ALA A 370 -7.72 1.32 5.16
C ALA A 370 -7.47 2.45 6.17
N LEU A 371 -6.41 2.34 6.95
CA LEU A 371 -5.89 3.43 7.77
C LEU A 371 -4.88 4.22 6.93
N SER A 372 -5.17 5.50 6.66
CA SER A 372 -4.27 6.42 5.97
C SER A 372 -3.46 7.21 6.98
N VAL A 373 -2.13 7.17 6.89
CA VAL A 373 -1.23 7.71 7.90
C VAL A 373 -0.45 8.91 7.36
N GLY A 374 -0.64 10.08 7.98
CA GLY A 374 0.16 11.28 7.79
C GLY A 374 1.44 11.25 8.64
N GLY A 375 2.36 12.19 8.40
CA GLY A 375 3.65 12.25 9.07
C GLY A 375 3.83 13.47 9.97
N VAL A 376 4.33 13.25 11.20
CA VAL A 376 4.82 14.26 12.14
C VAL A 376 6.23 13.93 12.58
N ASP A 377 7.06 14.94 12.88
CA ASP A 377 8.36 14.70 13.51
C ASP A 377 8.20 14.35 15.00
N VAL A 378 9.31 14.05 15.68
CA VAL A 378 9.31 13.70 17.10
C VAL A 378 8.84 14.82 18.04
N ASN A 379 8.76 16.06 17.55
CA ASN A 379 8.21 17.20 18.26
C ASN A 379 6.69 17.38 17.99
N GLY A 380 6.10 16.54 17.16
CA GLY A 380 4.69 16.61 16.76
C GLY A 380 4.41 17.62 15.65
N ALA A 381 5.45 18.21 15.04
CA ALA A 381 5.28 19.13 13.92
C ALA A 381 4.99 18.33 12.64
N ARG A 382 3.93 18.70 11.91
CA ARG A 382 3.54 18.03 10.66
C ARG A 382 4.64 18.21 9.61
N LEU A 383 5.00 17.11 8.92
CA LEU A 383 5.89 17.20 7.78
C LEU A 383 5.25 18.00 6.64
N GLY A 384 6.01 18.96 6.10
CA GLY A 384 5.52 19.79 5.01
C GLY A 384 5.12 19.01 3.74
N CYS A 385 5.78 17.88 3.47
CA CYS A 385 5.45 16.99 2.36
C CYS A 385 4.23 16.10 2.61
N SER A 386 3.87 15.78 3.86
CA SER A 386 2.73 14.94 4.18
C SER A 386 1.47 15.40 3.48
N SER A 387 0.79 14.53 2.74
CA SER A 387 -0.41 14.88 1.99
C SER A 387 -1.55 15.29 2.91
N ARG A 388 -2.23 16.36 2.52
CA ARG A 388 -3.44 16.86 3.20
C ARG A 388 -4.69 16.29 2.55
N GLY A 389 -5.72 16.07 3.36
CA GLY A 389 -7.03 15.75 2.82
C GLY A 389 -7.66 16.89 1.98
N PRO A 390 -8.85 16.65 1.42
CA PRO A 390 -9.63 15.43 1.52
C PRO A 390 -9.11 14.30 0.62
N GLY A 391 -9.43 13.06 1.01
CA GLY A 391 -9.17 11.89 0.15
C GLY A 391 -10.22 11.74 -0.95
N ARG A 392 -9.91 10.93 -1.98
CA ARG A 392 -10.81 10.73 -3.13
C ARG A 392 -11.93 9.73 -2.87
N LEU A 393 -11.62 8.56 -2.27
CA LEU A 393 -12.62 7.56 -1.92
C LEU A 393 -13.33 7.89 -0.60
N THR A 394 -12.66 8.60 0.30
CA THR A 394 -13.22 9.04 1.59
C THR A 394 -12.70 10.43 1.91
N ALA A 395 -13.58 11.36 2.19
CA ALA A 395 -13.19 12.76 2.41
C ALA A 395 -12.28 12.92 3.65
N ARG A 396 -12.63 12.27 4.78
CA ARG A 396 -11.87 12.38 6.03
C ARG A 396 -10.59 11.52 5.99
N LYS A 397 -9.54 12.06 5.38
CA LYS A 397 -8.18 11.53 5.31
C LYS A 397 -7.16 12.69 5.47
N PRO A 398 -5.95 12.43 6.01
CA PRO A 398 -5.51 11.15 6.59
C PRO A 398 -6.37 10.75 7.80
N ASP A 399 -6.23 9.50 8.29
CA ASP A 399 -6.94 9.09 9.52
C ASP A 399 -6.24 9.60 10.77
N VAL A 400 -4.93 9.37 10.85
CA VAL A 400 -4.06 9.76 11.96
C VAL A 400 -2.68 10.10 11.41
N CYS A 401 -1.84 10.70 12.25
CA CYS A 401 -0.42 10.86 12.00
C CYS A 401 0.40 9.93 12.90
N ALA A 402 1.61 9.56 12.41
CA ALA A 402 2.62 8.89 13.20
C ALA A 402 4.00 9.52 12.94
N TYR A 403 5.01 9.06 13.69
CA TYR A 403 6.33 9.68 13.69
C TYR A 403 7.14 9.35 12.43
N THR A 404 7.89 10.31 11.98
CA THR A 404 8.75 10.26 10.78
C THR A 404 9.87 11.29 10.87
N ARG A 405 10.81 11.32 9.92
CA ARG A 405 11.95 12.21 9.82
C ARG A 405 12.91 12.07 11.01
N PHE A 406 13.20 10.87 11.43
CA PHE A 406 14.13 10.56 12.51
C PHE A 406 15.33 9.76 12.00
N ALA A 407 16.45 9.80 12.72
CA ALA A 407 17.57 8.92 12.44
C ALA A 407 17.25 7.49 12.87
N GLY A 408 17.09 6.56 11.92
CA GLY A 408 16.61 5.21 12.20
C GLY A 408 17.35 4.13 11.46
N SER A 409 16.76 3.62 10.39
CA SER A 409 17.21 2.45 9.64
C SER A 409 18.59 2.60 9.00
N ARG A 410 19.01 3.81 8.65
CA ARG A 410 20.16 4.10 7.77
C ARG A 410 20.06 3.41 6.41
N ALA A 411 18.86 3.15 5.94
CA ALA A 411 18.65 2.48 4.65
C ALA A 411 19.16 3.31 3.46
N PHE A 412 19.25 4.62 3.62
CA PHE A 412 19.72 5.55 2.59
C PHE A 412 21.12 6.12 2.86
N GLY A 413 21.76 5.70 3.95
CA GLY A 413 23.08 6.13 4.36
C GLY A 413 23.14 6.72 5.76
N GLU A 414 24.34 7.04 6.20
CA GLU A 414 24.55 7.67 7.50
C GLU A 414 24.17 9.15 7.41
N GLY A 415 23.42 9.65 8.39
CA GLY A 415 22.92 11.04 8.42
C GLY A 415 21.60 11.26 7.67
N GLU A 416 21.13 10.28 6.89
CA GLU A 416 19.82 10.35 6.25
C GLU A 416 18.70 9.95 7.22
N ALA A 417 17.57 10.65 7.12
CA ALA A 417 16.38 10.36 7.94
C ALA A 417 15.51 9.26 7.31
N ASP A 418 14.90 8.45 8.15
CA ASP A 418 13.68 7.72 7.78
C ASP A 418 12.55 8.77 7.71
N SER A 419 12.08 9.05 6.51
CA SER A 419 11.27 10.25 6.26
C SER A 419 10.04 9.99 5.36
N GLY A 420 9.23 11.04 5.21
CA GLY A 420 7.98 10.98 4.49
C GLY A 420 6.88 10.24 5.24
N THR A 421 5.70 10.18 4.65
CA THR A 421 4.62 9.33 5.15
C THR A 421 4.95 7.85 5.01
N SER A 422 6.00 7.54 4.23
CA SER A 422 6.57 6.20 4.06
C SER A 422 7.21 5.62 5.33
N ALA A 423 7.76 6.47 6.24
CA ALA A 423 8.23 6.04 7.56
C ALA A 423 7.08 6.06 8.59
N ALA A 424 6.19 7.05 8.52
CA ALA A 424 5.06 7.17 9.44
C ALA A 424 4.09 5.96 9.37
N ALA A 425 3.76 5.49 8.17
CA ALA A 425 2.84 4.38 7.99
C ALA A 425 3.33 3.07 8.65
N PRO A 426 4.59 2.63 8.46
CA PRO A 426 5.10 1.45 9.15
C PRO A 426 5.25 1.66 10.67
N VAL A 427 5.59 2.83 11.18
CA VAL A 427 5.54 3.12 12.63
C VAL A 427 4.15 2.86 13.19
N ALA A 428 3.10 3.34 12.52
CA ALA A 428 1.71 3.04 12.89
C ALA A 428 1.38 1.55 12.72
N ALA A 429 1.90 0.88 11.69
CA ALA A 429 1.69 -0.55 11.48
C ALA A 429 2.31 -1.39 12.60
N GLY A 430 3.50 -1.02 13.07
CA GLY A 430 4.13 -1.63 14.25
C GLY A 430 3.29 -1.49 15.51
N LEU A 431 2.74 -0.29 15.77
CA LEU A 431 1.82 -0.10 16.89
C LEU A 431 0.57 -0.98 16.77
N VAL A 432 -0.02 -1.05 15.56
CA VAL A 432 -1.16 -1.95 15.31
C VAL A 432 -0.78 -3.41 15.54
N ALA A 433 0.40 -3.84 15.10
CA ALA A 433 0.90 -5.21 15.33
C ALA A 433 1.12 -5.48 16.83
N ALA A 434 1.67 -4.53 17.58
CA ALA A 434 1.78 -4.65 19.04
C ALA A 434 0.41 -4.86 19.69
N VAL A 435 -0.59 -4.07 19.33
CA VAL A 435 -1.97 -4.24 19.83
C VAL A 435 -2.52 -5.62 19.44
N ARG A 436 -2.27 -6.10 18.24
CA ARG A 436 -2.76 -7.39 17.74
C ARG A 436 -2.22 -8.61 18.49
N THR A 437 -1.11 -8.49 19.20
CA THR A 437 -0.60 -9.56 20.07
C THR A 437 -1.68 -10.07 21.03
N ARG A 438 -2.46 -9.18 21.62
CA ARG A 438 -3.46 -9.50 22.65
C ARG A 438 -4.91 -9.42 22.16
N TRP A 439 -5.15 -8.58 21.12
CA TRP A 439 -6.48 -8.38 20.55
C TRP A 439 -6.50 -8.76 19.07
N PRO A 440 -6.55 -10.06 18.72
CA PRO A 440 -6.73 -10.52 17.36
C PRO A 440 -8.04 -10.01 16.76
N ALA A 441 -8.21 -10.17 15.44
CA ALA A 441 -9.38 -9.64 14.73
C ALA A 441 -10.73 -10.16 15.25
N SER A 442 -10.75 -11.36 15.83
CA SER A 442 -11.93 -11.97 16.49
C SER A 442 -12.40 -11.21 17.74
N ARG A 443 -11.48 -10.57 18.45
CA ARG A 443 -11.78 -9.77 19.67
C ARG A 443 -11.94 -8.28 19.38
N LEU A 444 -11.23 -7.77 18.39
CA LEU A 444 -11.22 -6.37 17.99
C LEU A 444 -11.15 -6.29 16.46
N SER A 445 -12.30 -6.16 15.79
CA SER A 445 -12.30 -6.11 14.33
C SER A 445 -11.44 -4.94 13.78
N PRO A 446 -10.93 -5.01 12.55
CA PRO A 446 -10.17 -3.90 11.95
C PRO A 446 -10.92 -2.56 11.98
N ALA A 447 -12.23 -2.59 11.74
CA ALA A 447 -13.07 -1.39 11.83
C ALA A 447 -13.12 -0.81 13.25
N GLN A 448 -13.19 -1.68 14.28
CA GLN A 448 -13.17 -1.24 15.68
C GLN A 448 -11.79 -0.69 16.07
N LEU A 449 -10.70 -1.30 15.58
CA LEU A 449 -9.35 -0.80 15.82
C LEU A 449 -9.13 0.54 15.16
N ARG A 450 -9.52 0.72 13.89
CA ARG A 450 -9.46 2.05 13.22
C ARG A 450 -10.25 3.11 13.98
N ALA A 451 -11.46 2.78 14.44
CA ALA A 451 -12.27 3.69 15.23
C ALA A 451 -11.62 4.01 16.59
N LEU A 452 -10.92 3.03 17.20
CA LEU A 452 -10.16 3.23 18.42
C LEU A 452 -9.01 4.19 18.19
N LEU A 453 -8.15 3.94 17.20
CA LEU A 453 -7.01 4.80 16.84
C LEU A 453 -7.45 6.26 16.63
N ARG A 454 -8.52 6.47 15.87
CA ARG A 454 -9.07 7.83 15.61
C ARG A 454 -9.57 8.51 16.88
N ARG A 455 -10.21 7.76 17.77
CA ARG A 455 -10.81 8.31 19.02
C ARG A 455 -9.77 8.59 20.10
N THR A 456 -8.67 7.87 20.10
CA THR A 456 -7.61 7.99 21.10
C THR A 456 -6.42 8.80 20.62
N ALA A 457 -6.40 9.23 19.36
CA ALA A 457 -5.33 10.07 18.83
C ALA A 457 -5.22 11.37 19.64
N GLU A 458 -3.98 11.81 19.85
CA GLU A 458 -3.69 13.11 20.45
C GLU A 458 -3.93 14.21 19.43
N ASP A 459 -4.96 15.01 19.67
CA ASP A 459 -5.34 16.14 18.82
C ASP A 459 -4.21 17.18 18.76
N ARG A 460 -3.90 17.70 17.57
CA ARG A 460 -2.70 18.55 17.38
C ARG A 460 -2.98 19.93 16.80
N SER A 461 -4.18 20.20 16.33
CA SER A 461 -4.49 21.46 15.65
C SER A 461 -5.90 21.93 16.03
N GLU A 462 -6.85 21.90 15.11
CA GLU A 462 -8.25 22.20 15.39
C GLU A 462 -8.90 21.03 16.11
N VAL A 463 -9.74 21.33 17.11
CA VAL A 463 -10.40 20.29 17.92
C VAL A 463 -11.19 19.30 17.02
N GLY A 464 -10.81 18.05 17.06
CA GLY A 464 -11.43 16.98 16.33
C GLY A 464 -10.69 16.65 15.03
N PHE A 465 -11.41 16.45 13.94
CA PHE A 465 -10.81 16.08 12.65
C PHE A 465 -10.42 17.31 11.84
N ASP A 466 -9.17 17.36 11.40
CA ASP A 466 -8.70 18.29 10.38
C ASP A 466 -8.01 17.58 9.21
N TYR A 467 -7.72 18.28 8.11
CA TYR A 467 -7.09 17.68 6.92
C TYR A 467 -5.57 17.64 6.99
N ASP A 468 -4.93 18.20 8.00
CA ASP A 468 -3.48 18.17 8.20
C ASP A 468 -3.03 16.97 9.03
N TYR A 469 -3.71 16.72 10.15
CA TYR A 469 -3.36 15.70 11.13
C TYR A 469 -4.36 14.53 11.17
N GLY A 470 -5.48 14.62 10.46
CA GLY A 470 -6.57 13.67 10.60
C GLY A 470 -7.27 13.85 11.95
N TYR A 471 -7.30 12.79 12.77
CA TYR A 471 -7.78 12.85 14.16
C TYR A 471 -6.66 13.13 15.17
N GLY A 472 -5.43 13.36 14.71
CA GLY A 472 -4.26 13.64 15.55
C GLY A 472 -3.15 12.59 15.41
N THR A 473 -2.16 12.66 16.30
CA THR A 473 -1.05 11.71 16.38
C THR A 473 -1.45 10.48 17.20
N VAL A 474 -1.01 9.29 16.77
CA VAL A 474 -1.27 8.05 17.51
C VAL A 474 -0.81 8.14 18.97
N ASP A 475 -1.67 7.74 19.90
CA ASP A 475 -1.40 7.71 21.35
C ASP A 475 -1.55 6.27 21.88
N PRO A 476 -0.45 5.52 22.01
CA PRO A 476 -0.49 4.14 22.52
C PRO A 476 -1.01 4.01 23.95
N GLY A 477 -0.70 4.95 24.82
CA GLY A 477 -1.19 4.95 26.20
C GLY A 477 -2.71 5.03 26.28
N ALA A 478 -3.30 5.95 25.51
CA ALA A 478 -4.75 6.09 25.42
C ALA A 478 -5.41 4.85 24.77
N ILE A 479 -4.76 4.21 23.78
CA ILE A 479 -5.22 2.97 23.15
C ILE A 479 -5.30 1.86 24.19
N VAL A 480 -4.21 1.57 24.92
CA VAL A 480 -4.14 0.51 25.94
C VAL A 480 -5.17 0.77 27.03
N ALA A 481 -5.23 1.99 27.56
CA ALA A 481 -6.21 2.35 28.59
C ALA A 481 -7.67 2.16 28.13
N ALA A 482 -7.97 2.42 26.87
CA ALA A 482 -9.31 2.19 26.32
C ALA A 482 -9.64 0.70 26.15
N LEU A 483 -8.65 -0.12 25.76
CA LEU A 483 -8.81 -1.57 25.62
C LEU A 483 -8.96 -2.26 26.99
N ASP A 484 -8.23 -1.84 28.01
CA ASP A 484 -8.36 -2.37 29.37
C ASP A 484 -9.72 -2.05 29.99
N ARG A 485 -10.24 -0.83 29.77
CA ARG A 485 -11.62 -0.49 30.19
C ARG A 485 -12.64 -1.41 29.51
N ARG A 486 -12.48 -1.69 28.21
CA ARG A 486 -13.35 -2.59 27.46
C ARG A 486 -13.31 -4.02 28.02
N SER A 487 -12.12 -4.53 28.34
CA SER A 487 -11.95 -5.88 28.90
C SER A 487 -12.62 -6.01 30.27
N ARG A 488 -12.52 -4.98 31.15
CA ARG A 488 -13.18 -4.95 32.46
C ARG A 488 -14.71 -4.86 32.36
N SER A 489 -15.24 -4.24 31.31
CA SER A 489 -16.69 -4.12 31.12
C SER A 489 -17.33 -5.37 30.49
N ALA A 490 -16.52 -6.27 29.94
CA ALA A 490 -16.95 -7.53 29.32
C ALA A 490 -16.81 -8.75 30.24
N ALA A 491 -16.10 -8.60 31.38
CA ALA A 491 -15.96 -9.58 32.46
C ALA A 491 -17.03 -9.37 33.53
#